data_43d5badf264348c68961590b2072cbe3
#
_entry.id   43d5badf264348c68961590b2072cbe3
#
_cell.length_a   1.000
_cell.length_b   1.000
_cell.length_c   1.000
_cell.angle_alpha   90.00
_cell.angle_beta   90.00
_cell.angle_gamma   90.00
#
_symmetry.space_group_name_H-M   'P 1'
#
loop_
_entity.id
_entity.type
_entity.pdbx_description
1 polymer ?
#
loop_
_entity_poly.entity_id
_entity_poly.type
_entity_poly.pdbx_seq_one_letter_code
_entity_poly.pdbx_strand_id
1 'polypeptide(L)'
;EEFVEVVVKALTNETFSHQGTFWTFPPEGFINPHPHSVYADYGQGVAPDMSVSEIGIAPRPFQTPFPQLYGGFTASMTTAKFWAQYAGRPIVLAEDLDFCKTIWSVYRDEAAKFGHDITPGDEAGWGGLMICAETDEEAQAQFADIKWFWDKWPEQFGQGMPKLLVGAPDTLAREIEAAANAVPINECFLLIPQGLHTRDQIMHSLELFGTKVLPQFSA
;
A
#
# COMPACT_ATOMS: atom_id res chain seq x y z
N GLU A 1 -9.87 10.30 -2.48
CA GLU A 1 -10.25 9.83 -3.81
C GLU A 1 -9.59 10.68 -4.90
N GLU A 2 -9.84 11.98 -4.98
CA GLU A 2 -9.28 12.88 -6.00
C GLU A 2 -7.75 12.82 -6.13
N PHE A 3 -7.02 12.65 -5.00
CA PHE A 3 -5.55 12.47 -5.04
C PHE A 3 -5.14 11.24 -5.87
N VAL A 4 -5.82 10.11 -5.71
CA VAL A 4 -5.51 8.88 -6.47
C VAL A 4 -5.82 9.09 -7.95
N GLU A 5 -6.92 9.76 -8.29
CA GLU A 5 -7.25 10.11 -9.66
C GLU A 5 -6.14 10.95 -10.33
N VAL A 6 -5.65 11.97 -9.64
CA VAL A 6 -4.52 12.80 -10.12
C VAL A 6 -3.27 11.96 -10.31
N VAL A 7 -2.94 11.09 -9.35
CA VAL A 7 -1.77 10.20 -9.45
C VAL A 7 -1.89 9.27 -10.65
N VAL A 8 -3.05 8.64 -10.84
CA VAL A 8 -3.27 7.75 -11.99
C VAL A 8 -3.18 8.50 -13.30
N LYS A 9 -3.79 9.69 -13.42
CA LYS A 9 -3.63 10.56 -14.62
C LYS A 9 -2.16 10.87 -14.90
N ALA A 10 -1.40 11.26 -13.89
CA ALA A 10 0.02 11.57 -14.03
C ALA A 10 0.85 10.36 -14.46
N LEU A 11 0.54 9.15 -13.97
CA LEU A 11 1.27 7.94 -14.30
C LEU A 11 0.94 7.39 -15.68
N THR A 12 -0.30 7.59 -16.17
CA THR A 12 -0.80 6.97 -17.40
C THR A 12 -0.69 7.88 -18.62
N ASN A 13 -0.73 9.20 -18.47
CA ASN A 13 -0.67 10.14 -19.58
C ASN A 13 0.72 10.79 -19.70
N GLU A 14 1.12 11.13 -20.90
CA GLU A 14 2.35 11.89 -21.13
C GLU A 14 2.23 13.29 -20.53
N THR A 15 1.11 13.95 -20.80
CA THR A 15 0.67 15.18 -20.15
C THR A 15 -0.79 15.06 -19.73
N PHE A 16 -1.20 15.82 -18.75
CA PHE A 16 -2.58 15.85 -18.27
C PHE A 16 -2.94 17.21 -17.68
N SER A 17 -4.23 17.47 -17.63
CA SER A 17 -4.82 18.51 -16.80
C SER A 17 -5.81 17.89 -15.81
N HIS A 18 -6.04 18.57 -14.71
CA HIS A 18 -7.03 18.18 -13.71
C HIS A 18 -7.66 19.43 -13.11
N GLN A 19 -8.99 19.42 -13.05
CA GLN A 19 -9.78 20.44 -12.36
C GLN A 19 -10.73 19.72 -11.42
N GLY A 20 -10.38 19.70 -10.14
CA GLY A 20 -11.13 19.00 -9.11
C GLY A 20 -11.60 19.92 -7.98
N THR A 21 -12.05 19.28 -6.90
CA THR A 21 -12.53 20.00 -5.72
C THR A 21 -11.39 20.56 -4.87
N PHE A 22 -10.29 19.81 -4.79
CA PHE A 22 -9.14 20.13 -3.94
C PHE A 22 -7.92 20.58 -4.73
N TRP A 23 -7.76 20.11 -5.97
CA TRP A 23 -6.58 20.40 -6.79
C TRP A 23 -6.95 20.81 -8.20
N THR A 24 -6.19 21.76 -8.72
CA THR A 24 -6.23 22.16 -10.14
C THR A 24 -4.81 22.11 -10.69
N PHE A 25 -4.59 21.33 -11.74
CA PHE A 25 -3.31 21.18 -12.40
C PHE A 25 -3.42 21.38 -13.93
N PRO A 26 -2.64 22.31 -14.53
CA PRO A 26 -1.90 23.36 -13.84
C PRO A 26 -2.85 24.37 -13.17
N PRO A 27 -2.33 25.25 -12.27
CA PRO A 27 -3.13 26.35 -11.75
C PRO A 27 -3.66 27.24 -12.87
N GLU A 28 -4.88 27.76 -12.73
CA GLU A 28 -5.49 28.65 -13.73
C GLU A 28 -4.60 29.86 -14.01
N GLY A 29 -4.35 30.12 -15.31
CA GLY A 29 -3.53 31.25 -15.75
C GLY A 29 -2.03 31.11 -15.44
N PHE A 30 -1.56 29.90 -15.14
CA PHE A 30 -0.16 29.68 -14.84
C PHE A 30 0.71 29.93 -16.09
N ILE A 31 1.68 30.84 -15.94
CA ILE A 31 2.70 31.15 -16.94
C ILE A 31 4.02 30.58 -16.45
N ASN A 32 4.69 29.80 -17.29
CA ASN A 32 6.00 29.25 -16.94
C ASN A 32 7.04 30.40 -16.82
N PRO A 33 7.67 30.55 -15.64
CA PRO A 33 8.62 31.65 -15.43
C PRO A 33 9.97 31.45 -16.11
N HIS A 34 10.23 30.27 -16.69
CA HIS A 34 11.50 29.98 -17.35
C HIS A 34 11.44 30.34 -18.82
N PRO A 35 12.25 31.33 -19.30
CA PRO A 35 12.18 31.85 -20.65
C PRO A 35 12.90 30.97 -21.69
N HIS A 36 13.09 29.68 -21.45
CA HIS A 36 13.79 28.81 -22.36
C HIS A 36 12.85 28.15 -23.38
N SER A 37 13.19 28.28 -24.64
CA SER A 37 12.55 27.61 -25.77
C SER A 37 12.50 26.08 -25.66
N VAL A 38 13.30 25.49 -24.79
CA VAL A 38 13.31 24.05 -24.50
C VAL A 38 11.91 23.51 -24.20
N TYR A 39 11.05 24.28 -23.53
CA TYR A 39 9.69 23.85 -23.22
C TYR A 39 8.76 23.90 -24.46
N ALA A 40 9.00 24.80 -25.39
CA ALA A 40 8.25 24.84 -26.65
C ALA A 40 8.63 23.68 -27.59
N ASP A 41 9.88 23.21 -27.51
CA ASP A 41 10.38 22.12 -28.34
C ASP A 41 10.11 20.72 -27.74
N TYR A 42 10.04 20.61 -26.41
CA TYR A 42 9.93 19.33 -25.71
C TYR A 42 8.71 19.20 -24.77
N GLY A 43 8.02 20.30 -24.50
CA GLY A 43 6.88 20.34 -23.56
C GLY A 43 5.56 20.40 -24.30
N GLN A 44 4.83 19.27 -24.33
CA GLN A 44 3.40 19.35 -24.62
C GLN A 44 2.71 20.13 -23.49
N GLY A 45 1.66 20.88 -23.83
CA GLY A 45 0.91 21.67 -22.86
C GLY A 45 1.51 23.03 -22.50
N VAL A 46 2.58 23.45 -23.14
CA VAL A 46 3.13 24.83 -23.02
C VAL A 46 2.98 25.55 -24.34
N ALA A 47 2.29 26.69 -24.34
CA ALA A 47 2.11 27.53 -25.54
C ALA A 47 3.28 28.48 -25.75
N PRO A 48 3.41 29.10 -26.98
CA PRO A 48 4.51 30.03 -27.29
C PRO A 48 4.56 31.27 -26.39
N ASP A 49 3.46 31.67 -25.79
CA ASP A 49 3.36 32.74 -24.79
C ASP A 49 3.72 32.28 -23.37
N MET A 50 4.22 31.04 -23.24
CA MET A 50 4.57 30.38 -21.99
C MET A 50 3.39 30.05 -21.07
N SER A 51 2.14 30.19 -21.53
CA SER A 51 0.99 29.68 -20.82
C SER A 51 1.01 28.15 -20.77
N VAL A 52 0.63 27.58 -19.63
CA VAL A 52 0.68 26.13 -19.39
C VAL A 52 -0.75 25.59 -19.25
N SER A 53 -1.13 24.69 -20.15
CA SER A 53 -2.45 24.03 -20.16
C SER A 53 -2.42 22.60 -19.65
N GLU A 54 -1.27 21.93 -19.69
CA GLU A 54 -1.07 20.57 -19.22
C GLU A 54 0.30 20.43 -18.56
N ILE A 55 0.40 19.49 -17.64
CA ILE A 55 1.65 19.12 -16.96
C ILE A 55 1.92 17.63 -17.10
N GLY A 56 3.16 17.22 -16.95
CA GLY A 56 3.57 15.80 -16.95
C GLY A 56 4.54 15.49 -15.82
N ILE A 57 4.83 14.22 -15.63
CA ILE A 57 5.86 13.75 -14.69
C ILE A 57 7.09 13.22 -15.43
N ALA A 58 8.25 13.43 -14.83
CA ALA A 58 9.52 12.89 -15.32
C ALA A 58 10.35 12.39 -14.12
N PRO A 59 10.98 11.20 -14.19
CA PRO A 59 10.85 10.23 -15.28
C PRO A 59 9.48 9.55 -15.33
N ARG A 60 9.13 9.00 -16.49
CA ARG A 60 7.93 8.16 -16.64
C ARG A 60 8.12 6.84 -15.92
N PRO A 61 7.02 6.18 -15.45
CA PRO A 61 7.09 4.85 -14.89
C PRO A 61 7.71 3.85 -15.88
N PHE A 62 8.52 2.94 -15.37
CA PHE A 62 9.04 1.84 -16.18
C PHE A 62 7.97 0.77 -16.43
N GLN A 63 7.08 0.54 -15.44
CA GLN A 63 5.99 -0.41 -15.54
C GLN A 63 4.83 0.16 -16.37
N THR A 64 4.12 -0.74 -17.06
CA THR A 64 2.94 -0.39 -17.88
C THR A 64 1.70 -1.09 -17.33
N PRO A 65 0.60 -0.38 -17.09
CA PRO A 65 0.38 1.07 -17.30
C PRO A 65 1.09 1.95 -16.26
N PHE A 66 1.36 1.42 -15.06
CA PHE A 66 2.07 2.06 -13.93
C PHE A 66 2.39 0.99 -12.86
N PRO A 67 3.22 1.30 -11.84
CA PRO A 67 3.49 0.38 -10.73
C PRO A 67 2.23 -0.03 -10.00
N GLN A 68 2.19 -1.27 -9.47
CA GLN A 68 1.07 -1.74 -8.66
C GLN A 68 0.78 -0.77 -7.52
N LEU A 69 -0.46 -0.32 -7.43
CA LEU A 69 -0.94 0.52 -6.33
C LEU A 69 -1.46 -0.35 -5.18
N TYR A 70 -1.27 0.12 -3.96
CA TYR A 70 -1.76 -0.54 -2.76
C TYR A 70 -2.55 0.44 -1.90
N GLY A 71 -3.74 0.02 -1.47
CA GLY A 71 -4.58 0.73 -0.51
C GLY A 71 -4.26 0.29 0.90
N GLY A 72 -3.43 1.07 1.62
CA GLY A 72 -3.04 0.74 2.98
C GLY A 72 -4.22 0.72 3.95
N PHE A 73 -4.20 -0.23 4.91
CA PHE A 73 -5.14 -0.31 6.03
C PHE A 73 -6.63 -0.33 5.60
N THR A 74 -6.95 -1.11 4.56
CA THR A 74 -8.32 -1.22 4.09
C THR A 74 -9.17 -1.98 5.12
N ALA A 75 -10.08 -1.26 5.75
CA ALA A 75 -10.96 -1.79 6.80
C ALA A 75 -12.46 -1.59 6.47
N SER A 76 -12.80 -1.18 5.24
CA SER A 76 -14.19 -1.00 4.84
C SER A 76 -14.45 -1.41 3.40
N MET A 77 -15.66 -1.87 3.12
CA MET A 77 -16.12 -2.23 1.78
C MET A 77 -16.08 -1.05 0.81
N THR A 78 -16.33 0.17 1.29
CA THR A 78 -16.27 1.40 0.48
C THR A 78 -14.85 1.65 -0.01
N THR A 79 -13.86 1.51 0.89
CA THR A 79 -12.44 1.67 0.54
C THR A 79 -11.99 0.58 -0.44
N ALA A 80 -12.42 -0.67 -0.23
CA ALA A 80 -12.11 -1.77 -1.15
C ALA A 80 -12.67 -1.50 -2.56
N LYS A 81 -13.93 -1.07 -2.67
CA LYS A 81 -14.55 -0.69 -3.96
C LYS A 81 -13.85 0.49 -4.63
N PHE A 82 -13.41 1.47 -3.87
CA PHE A 82 -12.65 2.59 -4.42
C PHE A 82 -11.34 2.12 -5.04
N TRP A 83 -10.54 1.32 -4.34
CA TRP A 83 -9.29 0.79 -4.89
C TRP A 83 -9.49 -0.13 -6.09
N ALA A 84 -10.60 -0.86 -6.12
CA ALA A 84 -10.95 -1.76 -7.23
C ALA A 84 -11.08 -1.03 -8.57
N GLN A 85 -11.48 0.25 -8.59
CA GLN A 85 -11.57 1.06 -9.81
C GLN A 85 -10.23 1.20 -10.54
N TYR A 86 -9.13 1.15 -9.80
CA TYR A 86 -7.76 1.35 -10.30
C TYR A 86 -6.92 0.06 -10.24
N ALA A 87 -7.52 -1.09 -10.00
CA ALA A 87 -6.82 -2.34 -9.69
C ALA A 87 -5.81 -2.19 -8.53
N GLY A 88 -6.03 -1.23 -7.64
CA GLY A 88 -5.21 -1.01 -6.46
C GLY A 88 -5.51 -2.06 -5.39
N ARG A 89 -4.52 -2.83 -4.95
CA ARG A 89 -4.70 -3.94 -4.02
C ARG A 89 -4.98 -3.47 -2.60
N PRO A 90 -6.07 -3.91 -1.94
CA PRO A 90 -6.35 -3.54 -0.56
C PRO A 90 -5.45 -4.30 0.41
N ILE A 91 -4.72 -3.60 1.26
CA ILE A 91 -3.96 -4.21 2.37
C ILE A 91 -4.89 -4.31 3.58
N VAL A 92 -5.18 -5.55 4.00
CA VAL A 92 -6.06 -5.86 5.14
C VAL A 92 -5.24 -6.50 6.25
N LEU A 93 -5.04 -5.79 7.35
CA LEU A 93 -4.26 -6.24 8.49
C LEU A 93 -5.19 -6.69 9.64
N ALA A 94 -6.16 -7.55 9.36
CA ALA A 94 -7.13 -8.03 10.32
C ALA A 94 -6.83 -9.46 10.78
N GLU A 95 -7.11 -9.74 12.04
CA GLU A 95 -7.04 -11.08 12.61
C GLU A 95 -8.10 -12.01 12.00
N ASP A 96 -9.30 -11.49 11.76
CA ASP A 96 -10.43 -12.23 11.22
C ASP A 96 -10.28 -12.48 9.72
N LEU A 97 -9.93 -13.71 9.34
CA LEU A 97 -9.79 -14.13 7.95
C LEU A 97 -11.12 -14.15 7.17
N ASP A 98 -12.27 -14.32 7.84
CA ASP A 98 -13.57 -14.27 7.16
C ASP A 98 -13.94 -12.83 6.81
N PHE A 99 -13.54 -11.87 7.64
CA PHE A 99 -13.60 -10.46 7.28
C PHE A 99 -12.69 -10.15 6.09
N CYS A 100 -11.45 -10.65 6.07
CA CYS A 100 -10.54 -10.50 4.93
C CYS A 100 -11.14 -11.06 3.64
N LYS A 101 -11.67 -12.29 3.67
CA LYS A 101 -12.37 -12.91 2.52
C LYS A 101 -13.50 -12.04 1.98
N THR A 102 -14.28 -11.45 2.89
CA THR A 102 -15.39 -10.58 2.50
C THR A 102 -14.90 -9.31 1.80
N ILE A 103 -13.88 -8.65 2.33
CA ILE A 103 -13.26 -7.47 1.70
C ILE A 103 -12.74 -7.82 0.31
N TRP A 104 -12.01 -8.92 0.16
CA TRP A 104 -11.42 -9.33 -1.11
C TRP A 104 -12.47 -9.77 -2.14
N SER A 105 -13.54 -10.44 -1.69
CA SER A 105 -14.66 -10.75 -2.59
C SER A 105 -15.32 -9.48 -3.14
N VAL A 106 -15.62 -8.52 -2.26
CA VAL A 106 -16.19 -7.22 -2.66
C VAL A 106 -15.25 -6.46 -3.59
N TYR A 107 -13.95 -6.52 -3.35
CA TYR A 107 -12.95 -5.92 -4.22
C TYR A 107 -12.96 -6.56 -5.62
N ARG A 108 -12.91 -7.90 -5.73
CA ARG A 108 -12.94 -8.60 -7.03
C ARG A 108 -14.22 -8.31 -7.82
N ASP A 109 -15.38 -8.37 -7.16
CA ASP A 109 -16.66 -8.10 -7.78
C ASP A 109 -16.75 -6.67 -8.32
N GLU A 110 -16.16 -5.71 -7.63
CA GLU A 110 -16.12 -4.33 -8.07
C GLU A 110 -15.10 -4.14 -9.20
N ALA A 111 -13.89 -4.69 -9.07
CA ALA A 111 -12.81 -4.61 -10.06
C ALA A 111 -13.27 -5.14 -11.44
N ALA A 112 -14.05 -6.22 -11.47
CA ALA A 112 -14.61 -6.77 -12.69
C ALA A 112 -15.53 -5.77 -13.44
N LYS A 113 -16.21 -4.87 -12.75
CA LYS A 113 -17.05 -3.82 -13.37
C LYS A 113 -16.23 -2.78 -14.13
N PHE A 114 -14.96 -2.62 -13.75
CA PHE A 114 -13.99 -1.74 -14.40
C PHE A 114 -13.07 -2.46 -15.39
N GLY A 115 -13.36 -3.75 -15.67
CA GLY A 115 -12.61 -4.55 -16.64
C GLY A 115 -11.31 -5.14 -16.10
N HIS A 116 -11.12 -5.15 -14.78
CA HIS A 116 -9.97 -5.79 -14.16
C HIS A 116 -10.28 -7.24 -13.80
N ASP A 117 -9.50 -8.16 -14.37
CA ASP A 117 -9.57 -9.60 -14.03
C ASP A 117 -8.54 -9.89 -12.94
N ILE A 118 -9.03 -10.10 -11.72
CA ILE A 118 -8.18 -10.30 -10.53
C ILE A 118 -8.15 -11.79 -10.19
N THR A 119 -6.99 -12.40 -10.32
CA THR A 119 -6.77 -13.79 -9.90
C THR A 119 -6.89 -13.90 -8.37
N PRO A 120 -7.61 -14.92 -7.84
CA PRO A 120 -7.66 -15.16 -6.40
C PRO A 120 -6.27 -15.26 -5.77
N GLY A 121 -6.04 -14.42 -4.76
CA GLY A 121 -4.74 -14.23 -4.10
C GLY A 121 -3.99 -12.97 -4.53
N ASP A 122 -4.18 -12.50 -5.76
CA ASP A 122 -3.57 -11.25 -6.24
C ASP A 122 -4.24 -10.00 -5.67
N GLU A 123 -5.48 -10.12 -5.21
CA GLU A 123 -6.19 -9.05 -4.50
C GLU A 123 -5.75 -8.89 -3.06
N ALA A 124 -5.08 -9.89 -2.52
CA ALA A 124 -4.87 -10.01 -1.10
C ALA A 124 -3.53 -9.42 -0.68
N GLY A 125 -3.58 -8.23 -0.10
CA GLY A 125 -2.53 -7.76 0.80
C GLY A 125 -2.88 -8.16 2.23
N TRP A 126 -2.40 -9.30 2.72
CA TRP A 126 -2.56 -9.73 4.09
C TRP A 126 -1.27 -9.57 4.88
N GLY A 127 -1.39 -9.43 6.19
CA GLY A 127 -0.22 -9.37 7.05
C GLY A 127 -0.52 -8.78 8.43
N GLY A 128 0.52 -8.29 9.09
CA GLY A 128 0.36 -7.79 10.44
C GLY A 128 1.58 -7.08 11.00
N LEU A 129 1.49 -6.66 12.26
CA LEU A 129 2.61 -6.14 13.02
C LEU A 129 3.59 -7.29 13.31
N MET A 130 4.79 -7.20 12.75
CA MET A 130 5.80 -8.26 12.83
C MET A 130 6.87 -7.95 13.88
N ILE A 131 7.04 -8.90 14.81
CA ILE A 131 8.17 -8.97 15.73
C ILE A 131 8.66 -10.42 15.74
N CYS A 132 9.84 -10.64 15.14
CA CYS A 132 10.50 -11.93 15.13
C CYS A 132 11.69 -11.89 16.08
N ALA A 133 11.73 -12.79 17.07
CA ALA A 133 12.82 -12.92 18.03
C ALA A 133 13.28 -14.38 18.12
N GLU A 134 14.33 -14.66 18.89
CA GLU A 134 14.86 -16.04 19.01
C GLU A 134 13.85 -16.98 19.67
N THR A 135 13.02 -16.45 20.57
CA THR A 135 11.95 -17.22 21.24
C THR A 135 10.63 -16.46 21.24
N ASP A 136 9.53 -17.20 21.42
CA ASP A 136 8.18 -16.59 21.56
C ASP A 136 8.12 -15.67 22.78
N GLU A 137 8.75 -16.04 23.90
CA GLU A 137 8.76 -15.25 25.14
C GLU A 137 9.47 -13.91 24.91
N GLU A 138 10.59 -13.90 24.19
CA GLU A 138 11.32 -12.68 23.86
C GLU A 138 10.49 -11.77 22.93
N ALA A 139 9.88 -12.34 21.90
CA ALA A 139 9.03 -11.58 21.00
C ALA A 139 7.83 -10.95 21.74
N GLN A 140 7.18 -11.71 22.63
CA GLN A 140 6.07 -11.20 23.44
C GLN A 140 6.53 -10.11 24.42
N ALA A 141 7.73 -10.22 25.02
CA ALA A 141 8.28 -9.16 25.87
C ALA A 141 8.52 -7.88 25.06
N GLN A 142 9.10 -7.99 23.86
CA GLN A 142 9.28 -6.85 22.97
C GLN A 142 7.96 -6.22 22.54
N PHE A 143 6.91 -7.02 22.30
CA PHE A 143 5.59 -6.49 22.01
C PHE A 143 4.97 -5.79 23.23
N ALA A 144 5.13 -6.33 24.42
CA ALA A 144 4.62 -5.71 25.65
C ALA A 144 5.17 -4.30 25.86
N ASP A 145 6.42 -4.05 25.49
CA ASP A 145 7.06 -2.73 25.59
C ASP A 145 6.40 -1.68 24.68
N ILE A 146 5.78 -2.09 23.59
CA ILE A 146 5.15 -1.18 22.60
C ILE A 146 3.63 -1.22 22.61
N LYS A 147 3.03 -2.17 23.33
CA LYS A 147 1.57 -2.38 23.37
C LYS A 147 0.81 -1.12 23.78
N TRP A 148 1.39 -0.32 24.70
CA TRP A 148 0.80 0.94 25.16
C TRP A 148 0.46 1.90 24.02
N PHE A 149 1.26 1.91 22.95
CA PHE A 149 1.01 2.75 21.79
C PHE A 149 -0.33 2.36 21.14
N TRP A 150 -0.53 1.06 20.90
CA TRP A 150 -1.76 0.55 20.28
C TRP A 150 -2.98 0.72 21.18
N ASP A 151 -2.82 0.52 22.50
CA ASP A 151 -3.89 0.72 23.47
C ASP A 151 -4.27 2.21 23.67
N LYS A 152 -3.36 3.13 23.38
CA LYS A 152 -3.56 4.56 23.67
C LYS A 152 -3.87 5.41 22.45
N TRP A 153 -3.24 5.11 21.33
CA TRP A 153 -3.26 6.01 20.18
C TRP A 153 -4.26 5.58 19.10
N PRO A 154 -4.17 4.41 18.45
CA PRO A 154 -5.10 4.02 17.40
C PRO A 154 -6.53 3.77 17.89
N GLU A 155 -6.69 3.26 19.11
CA GLU A 155 -8.00 2.98 19.71
C GLU A 155 -8.87 4.24 19.81
N GLN A 156 -8.27 5.39 20.11
CA GLN A 156 -9.00 6.68 20.18
C GLN A 156 -9.63 7.09 18.85
N PHE A 157 -9.10 6.58 17.73
CA PHE A 157 -9.62 6.83 16.39
C PHE A 157 -10.49 5.68 15.86
N GLY A 158 -10.89 4.74 16.73
CA GLY A 158 -11.66 3.57 16.34
C GLY A 158 -10.87 2.56 15.49
N GLN A 159 -9.55 2.65 15.50
CA GLN A 159 -8.68 1.70 14.85
C GLN A 159 -8.29 0.61 15.84
N GLY A 160 -8.68 -0.62 15.55
CA GLY A 160 -8.25 -1.78 16.31
C GLY A 160 -6.76 -2.10 16.13
N MET A 161 -6.26 -2.99 16.97
CA MET A 161 -4.94 -3.57 16.83
C MET A 161 -4.87 -4.36 15.51
N PRO A 162 -3.80 -4.21 14.71
CA PRO A 162 -3.62 -5.04 13.52
C PRO A 162 -3.40 -6.50 13.92
N LYS A 163 -3.48 -7.42 12.95
CA LYS A 163 -3.00 -8.80 13.12
C LYS A 163 -1.59 -8.77 13.72
N LEU A 164 -1.35 -9.58 14.73
CA LEU A 164 -0.02 -9.74 15.34
C LEU A 164 0.67 -10.96 14.75
N LEU A 165 1.86 -10.73 14.18
CA LEU A 165 2.84 -11.75 13.79
C LEU A 165 4.02 -11.61 14.75
N VAL A 166 3.86 -12.11 15.98
CA VAL A 166 4.78 -11.90 17.10
C VAL A 166 5.18 -13.25 17.67
N GLY A 167 6.46 -13.63 17.46
CA GLY A 167 6.96 -14.93 17.94
C GLY A 167 8.33 -15.28 17.38
N ALA A 168 8.73 -16.52 17.66
CA ALA A 168 9.91 -17.15 17.06
C ALA A 168 9.67 -17.42 15.56
N PRO A 169 10.72 -17.66 14.76
CA PRO A 169 10.60 -17.96 13.33
C PRO A 169 9.60 -19.05 13.00
N ASP A 170 9.60 -20.16 13.73
CA ASP A 170 8.69 -21.29 13.49
C ASP A 170 7.23 -20.93 13.82
N THR A 171 7.00 -20.05 14.80
CA THR A 171 5.67 -19.56 15.14
C THR A 171 5.13 -18.65 14.04
N LEU A 172 5.94 -17.72 13.54
CA LEU A 172 5.55 -16.85 12.43
C LEU A 172 5.27 -17.65 11.15
N ALA A 173 6.15 -18.59 10.82
CA ALA A 173 5.99 -19.45 9.64
C ALA A 173 4.67 -20.21 9.70
N ARG A 174 4.36 -20.82 10.84
CA ARG A 174 3.13 -21.58 11.07
C ARG A 174 1.86 -20.71 10.96
N GLU A 175 1.92 -19.46 11.44
CA GLU A 175 0.79 -18.53 11.34
C GLU A 175 0.55 -18.06 9.90
N ILE A 176 1.62 -17.76 9.17
CA ILE A 176 1.54 -17.38 7.75
C ILE A 176 1.01 -18.54 6.91
N GLU A 177 1.54 -19.75 7.14
CA GLU A 177 1.07 -20.97 6.46
C GLU A 177 -0.40 -21.25 6.74
N ALA A 178 -0.84 -21.10 8.00
CA ALA A 178 -2.22 -21.28 8.37
C ALA A 178 -3.17 -20.28 7.66
N ALA A 179 -2.75 -19.04 7.55
CA ALA A 179 -3.50 -18.03 6.80
C ALA A 179 -3.54 -18.34 5.30
N ALA A 180 -2.41 -18.71 4.70
CA ALA A 180 -2.31 -19.05 3.28
C ALA A 180 -3.12 -20.31 2.92
N ASN A 181 -3.21 -21.28 3.83
CA ASN A 181 -4.05 -22.46 3.67
C ASN A 181 -5.57 -22.17 3.82
N ALA A 182 -5.92 -21.15 4.58
CA ALA A 182 -7.32 -20.76 4.80
C ALA A 182 -7.87 -19.89 3.67
N VAL A 183 -7.03 -19.05 3.07
CA VAL A 183 -7.38 -18.12 1.97
C VAL A 183 -6.22 -18.02 0.99
N PRO A 184 -6.48 -17.83 -0.33
CA PRO A 184 -5.42 -17.51 -1.28
C PRO A 184 -4.77 -16.19 -0.88
N ILE A 185 -3.46 -16.19 -0.62
CA ILE A 185 -2.65 -15.02 -0.28
C ILE A 185 -1.35 -15.12 -1.05
N ASN A 186 -1.09 -14.18 -1.95
CA ASN A 186 0.14 -14.12 -2.72
C ASN A 186 1.15 -13.10 -2.17
N GLU A 187 0.68 -12.19 -1.30
CA GLU A 187 1.53 -11.13 -0.74
C GLU A 187 1.30 -11.00 0.77
N CYS A 188 2.39 -10.94 1.53
CA CYS A 188 2.36 -10.68 2.97
C CYS A 188 2.98 -9.31 3.28
N PHE A 189 2.22 -8.45 3.94
CA PHE A 189 2.65 -7.13 4.36
C PHE A 189 3.03 -7.12 5.83
N LEU A 190 4.28 -6.72 6.11
CA LEU A 190 4.81 -6.67 7.46
C LEU A 190 4.88 -5.23 7.94
N LEU A 191 4.12 -4.92 8.96
CA LEU A 191 4.20 -3.66 9.68
C LEU A 191 5.30 -3.75 10.73
N ILE A 192 6.34 -2.95 10.58
CA ILE A 192 7.48 -2.91 11.49
C ILE A 192 7.23 -1.86 12.56
N PRO A 193 7.52 -2.09 13.85
CA PRO A 193 7.27 -1.16 14.94
C PRO A 193 8.27 0.01 14.94
N GLN A 194 8.24 0.84 13.90
CA GLN A 194 9.16 1.97 13.71
C GLN A 194 9.00 3.01 14.82
N GLY A 195 10.13 3.46 15.37
CA GLY A 195 10.16 4.47 16.43
C GLY A 195 9.76 3.97 17.83
N LEU A 196 9.32 2.71 17.94
CA LEU A 196 8.96 2.08 19.20
C LEU A 196 9.98 1.04 19.66
N HIS A 197 10.73 0.48 18.73
CA HIS A 197 11.88 -0.39 18.96
C HIS A 197 13.18 0.30 18.57
N THR A 198 14.29 -0.15 19.13
CA THR A 198 15.63 0.27 18.70
C THR A 198 15.91 -0.26 17.28
N ARG A 199 16.84 0.41 16.60
CA ARG A 199 17.31 -0.04 15.29
C ARG A 199 17.81 -1.49 15.32
N ASP A 200 18.55 -1.87 16.35
CA ASP A 200 19.13 -3.20 16.44
C ASP A 200 18.07 -4.28 16.64
N GLN A 201 17.03 -4.03 17.43
CA GLN A 201 15.87 -4.93 17.55
C GLN A 201 15.16 -5.10 16.21
N ILE A 202 14.92 -4.01 15.48
CA ILE A 202 14.28 -4.06 14.16
C ILE A 202 15.13 -4.86 13.17
N MET A 203 16.44 -4.58 13.10
CA MET A 203 17.33 -5.27 12.17
C MET A 203 17.47 -6.75 12.49
N HIS A 204 17.55 -7.11 13.76
CA HIS A 204 17.59 -8.52 14.19
C HIS A 204 16.28 -9.25 13.82
N SER A 205 15.14 -8.63 14.09
CA SER A 205 13.83 -9.18 13.71
C SER A 205 13.70 -9.41 12.20
N LEU A 206 14.15 -8.45 11.39
CA LEU A 206 14.17 -8.57 9.92
C LEU A 206 15.13 -9.66 9.44
N GLU A 207 16.31 -9.79 10.06
CA GLU A 207 17.29 -10.82 9.74
C GLU A 207 16.75 -12.22 10.03
N LEU A 208 16.17 -12.43 11.21
CA LEU A 208 15.53 -13.69 11.57
C LEU A 208 14.41 -14.05 10.61
N PHE A 209 13.51 -13.09 10.33
CA PHE A 209 12.42 -13.30 9.38
C PHE A 209 12.96 -13.65 7.99
N GLY A 210 13.89 -12.85 7.47
CA GLY A 210 14.45 -13.03 6.14
C GLY A 210 15.25 -14.30 5.95
N THR A 211 15.92 -14.80 7.00
CA THR A 211 16.78 -16.00 6.92
C THR A 211 16.09 -17.29 7.36
N LYS A 212 15.09 -17.21 8.21
CA LYS A 212 14.45 -18.39 8.82
C LYS A 212 12.99 -18.59 8.37
N VAL A 213 12.25 -17.51 8.14
CA VAL A 213 10.82 -17.59 7.79
C VAL A 213 10.62 -17.48 6.28
N LEU A 214 11.10 -16.41 5.66
CA LEU A 214 10.88 -16.14 4.23
C LEU A 214 11.29 -17.30 3.30
N PRO A 215 12.42 -18.02 3.49
CA PRO A 215 12.80 -19.14 2.63
C PRO A 215 11.81 -20.31 2.61
N GLN A 216 10.92 -20.42 3.62
CA GLN A 216 9.92 -21.48 3.67
C GLN A 216 8.76 -21.24 2.69
N PHE A 217 8.61 -20.00 2.19
CA PHE A 217 7.55 -19.57 1.26
C PHE A 217 8.09 -19.19 -0.12
N SER A 218 9.40 -19.19 -0.29
CA SER A 218 10.04 -18.94 -1.60
C SER A 218 10.11 -20.24 -2.37
N ALA A 219 9.26 -20.38 -3.41
CA ALA A 219 9.33 -21.48 -4.37
C ALA A 219 10.29 -21.16 -5.52
#